data_fe998ec13b21c6de3a82847ef2ff8c23
#
_entry.id   fe998ec13b21c6de3a82847ef2ff8c23
#
_cell.length_a   1.000
_cell.length_b   1.000
_cell.length_c   1.000
_cell.angle_alpha   90.00
_cell.angle_beta   90.00
_cell.angle_gamma   90.00
#
_symmetry.space_group_name_H-M   'P 1'
#
loop_
_entity.id
_entity.type
_entity.pdbx_description
1 polymer ?
#
loop_
_entity_poly.entity_id
_entity_poly.type
_entity_poly.pdbx_seq_one_letter_code
_entity_poly.pdbx_strand_id
1 'polypeptide(L)'
;MLFQSFAKNFGLYGERAGCISVITSNQAEKEIAMTRIKSLARALYSNPPIHGARIVDIILGDKELTKMWHEDLKLMSGRIMEMRQGLVTKLKDLGSEHSW
;
A
#
# COMPACT_ATOMS: atom_id res chain seq x y z
N MET A 1 1.16 -5.67 -14.57
CA MET A 1 0.26 -5.92 -13.43
C MET A 1 0.95 -5.49 -12.15
N LEU A 2 0.28 -4.74 -11.28
CA LEU A 2 0.79 -4.22 -10.01
C LEU A 2 -0.13 -4.67 -8.88
N PHE A 3 0.46 -5.16 -7.80
CA PHE A 3 -0.24 -5.48 -6.55
C PHE A 3 0.20 -4.50 -5.46
N GLN A 4 -0.73 -3.86 -4.81
CA GLN A 4 -0.48 -2.93 -3.71
C GLN A 4 -1.22 -3.38 -2.46
N SER A 5 -0.52 -3.41 -1.33
CA SER A 5 -1.15 -3.67 -0.03
C SER A 5 -1.39 -2.35 0.69
N PHE A 6 -2.55 -2.22 1.31
CA PHE A 6 -2.89 -1.08 2.17
C PHE A 6 -2.61 -1.36 3.65
N ALA A 7 -1.99 -2.50 3.96
CA ALA A 7 -1.67 -2.86 5.32
C ALA A 7 -0.72 -1.85 6.00
N LYS A 8 0.28 -1.32 5.27
CA LYS A 8 1.30 -0.41 5.82
C LYS A 8 0.92 1.06 5.61
N ASN A 9 0.74 1.48 4.37
CA ASN A 9 0.53 2.87 4.00
C ASN A 9 -0.81 3.48 4.46
N PHE A 10 -1.81 2.64 4.75
CA PHE A 10 -3.07 3.03 5.38
C PHE A 10 -3.24 2.49 6.81
N GLY A 11 -2.25 1.75 7.34
CA GLY A 11 -2.36 1.14 8.66
C GLY A 11 -3.42 0.02 8.77
N LEU A 12 -3.92 -0.49 7.65
CA LEU A 12 -5.04 -1.44 7.58
C LEU A 12 -4.58 -2.91 7.69
N TYR A 13 -3.77 -3.22 8.70
CA TYR A 13 -3.17 -4.54 8.88
C TYR A 13 -4.21 -5.64 9.03
N GLY A 14 -5.24 -5.40 9.83
CA GLY A 14 -6.32 -6.34 10.14
C GLY A 14 -7.38 -6.45 9.05
N GLU A 15 -7.54 -5.41 8.24
CA GLU A 15 -8.60 -5.31 7.23
C GLU A 15 -8.34 -6.15 5.98
N ARG A 16 -7.11 -6.62 5.79
CA ARG A 16 -6.71 -7.47 4.67
C ARG A 16 -7.05 -6.85 3.31
N ALA A 17 -6.87 -5.54 3.16
CA ALA A 17 -7.19 -4.78 1.97
C ALA A 17 -5.96 -4.49 1.12
N GLY A 18 -6.15 -4.48 -0.19
CA GLY A 18 -5.17 -4.15 -1.20
C GLY A 18 -5.81 -3.87 -2.53
N CYS A 19 -5.00 -3.53 -3.52
CA CYS A 19 -5.44 -3.23 -4.87
C CYS A 19 -4.60 -3.98 -5.89
N ILE A 20 -5.26 -4.48 -6.94
CA ILE A 20 -4.60 -5.00 -8.13
C ILE A 20 -4.89 -4.05 -9.30
N SER A 21 -3.83 -3.61 -9.96
CA SER A 21 -3.91 -2.80 -11.17
C SER A 21 -3.41 -3.60 -12.37
N VAL A 22 -4.24 -3.70 -13.39
CA VAL A 22 -3.93 -4.42 -14.63
C VAL A 22 -4.01 -3.43 -15.79
N ILE A 23 -2.90 -3.25 -16.50
CA ILE A 23 -2.86 -2.47 -17.73
C ILE A 23 -3.19 -3.40 -18.88
N THR A 24 -4.14 -3.02 -19.69
CA THR A 24 -4.59 -3.74 -20.89
C THR A 24 -4.43 -2.85 -22.13
N SER A 25 -4.27 -3.46 -23.29
CA SER A 25 -4.04 -2.74 -24.54
C SER A 25 -5.33 -2.14 -25.13
N ASN A 26 -6.49 -2.71 -24.76
CA ASN A 26 -7.78 -2.29 -25.28
C ASN A 26 -8.92 -2.67 -24.33
N GLN A 27 -10.12 -2.19 -24.63
CA GLN A 27 -11.31 -2.44 -23.81
C GLN A 27 -11.73 -3.91 -23.78
N ALA A 28 -11.60 -4.66 -24.88
CA ALA A 28 -11.96 -6.07 -24.92
C ALA A 28 -11.08 -6.90 -23.98
N GLU A 29 -9.77 -6.67 -23.97
CA GLU A 29 -8.85 -7.30 -23.02
C GLU A 29 -9.17 -6.96 -21.56
N LYS A 30 -9.56 -5.70 -21.29
CA LYS A 30 -9.99 -5.26 -19.95
C LYS A 30 -11.19 -6.07 -19.46
N GLU A 31 -12.20 -6.26 -20.31
CA GLU A 31 -13.41 -7.02 -19.97
C GLU A 31 -13.13 -8.48 -19.71
N ILE A 32 -12.28 -9.08 -20.54
CA ILE A 32 -11.83 -10.48 -20.35
C ILE A 32 -11.04 -10.62 -19.04
N ALA A 33 -10.08 -9.73 -18.79
CA ALA A 33 -9.27 -9.76 -17.58
C ALA A 33 -10.14 -9.58 -16.33
N MET A 34 -11.06 -8.62 -16.34
CA MET A 34 -11.99 -8.40 -15.24
C MET A 34 -12.88 -9.60 -14.96
N THR A 35 -13.40 -10.24 -15.99
CA THR A 35 -14.25 -11.46 -15.89
C THR A 35 -13.46 -12.60 -15.25
N ARG A 36 -12.22 -12.81 -15.68
CA ARG A 36 -11.34 -13.86 -15.14
C ARG A 36 -10.98 -13.60 -13.68
N ILE A 37 -10.61 -12.37 -13.32
CA ILE A 37 -10.30 -11.99 -11.93
C ILE A 37 -11.52 -12.21 -11.02
N LYS A 38 -12.71 -11.78 -11.45
CA LYS A 38 -13.95 -12.01 -10.70
C LYS A 38 -14.26 -13.50 -10.52
N SER A 39 -14.05 -14.31 -11.54
CA SER A 39 -14.26 -15.77 -11.48
C SER A 39 -13.31 -16.42 -10.47
N LEU A 40 -12.02 -16.03 -10.49
CA LEU A 40 -11.02 -16.52 -9.53
C LEU A 40 -11.35 -16.10 -8.10
N ALA A 41 -11.69 -14.83 -7.89
CA ALA A 41 -12.09 -14.32 -6.59
C ALA A 41 -13.30 -15.09 -6.04
N ARG A 42 -14.31 -15.34 -6.90
CA ARG A 42 -15.48 -16.12 -6.54
C ARG A 42 -15.14 -17.53 -6.09
N ALA A 43 -14.23 -18.20 -6.79
CA ALA A 43 -13.82 -19.56 -6.47
C ALA A 43 -13.00 -19.65 -5.18
N LEU A 44 -12.15 -18.63 -4.90
CA LEU A 44 -11.24 -18.64 -3.77
C LEU A 44 -11.91 -18.25 -2.44
N TYR A 45 -12.72 -17.20 -2.43
CA TYR A 45 -13.28 -16.64 -1.19
C TYR A 45 -14.66 -15.97 -1.36
N SER A 46 -15.29 -16.12 -2.52
CA SER A 46 -16.61 -15.57 -2.89
C SER A 46 -16.63 -14.04 -2.95
N ASN A 47 -16.57 -13.35 -1.82
CA ASN A 47 -16.50 -11.89 -1.71
C ASN A 47 -15.46 -11.49 -0.67
N PRO A 48 -14.58 -10.50 -0.96
CA PRO A 48 -13.67 -9.96 0.04
C PRO A 48 -14.42 -9.12 1.08
N PRO A 49 -13.85 -8.95 2.29
CA PRO A 49 -14.32 -7.94 3.23
C PRO A 49 -14.28 -6.56 2.57
N ILE A 50 -15.35 -5.78 2.73
CA ILE A 50 -15.46 -4.47 2.05
C ILE A 50 -15.02 -3.29 2.93
N HIS A 51 -14.92 -3.48 4.24
CA HIS A 51 -14.66 -2.39 5.18
C HIS A 51 -13.34 -1.65 4.88
N GLY A 52 -12.24 -2.36 4.76
CA GLY A 52 -10.93 -1.77 4.46
C GLY A 52 -10.89 -1.07 3.10
N ALA A 53 -11.55 -1.63 2.09
CA ALA A 53 -11.66 -0.99 0.77
C ALA A 53 -12.46 0.33 0.83
N ARG A 54 -13.52 0.38 1.62
CA ARG A 54 -14.31 1.62 1.82
C ARG A 54 -13.52 2.71 2.52
N ILE A 55 -12.70 2.38 3.51
CA ILE A 55 -11.81 3.36 4.16
C ILE A 55 -10.87 3.98 3.14
N VAL A 56 -10.22 3.17 2.31
CA VAL A 56 -9.33 3.66 1.25
C VAL A 56 -10.07 4.52 0.23
N ASP A 57 -11.25 4.09 -0.20
CA ASP A 57 -12.08 4.81 -1.16
C ASP A 57 -12.50 6.20 -0.64
N ILE A 58 -12.92 6.29 0.62
CA ILE A 58 -13.28 7.56 1.26
C ILE A 58 -12.07 8.48 1.34
N ILE A 59 -10.91 7.99 1.80
CA ILE A 59 -9.71 8.80 1.95
C ILE A 59 -9.19 9.31 0.60
N LEU A 60 -9.13 8.44 -0.41
CA LEU A 60 -8.63 8.81 -1.73
C LEU A 60 -9.67 9.55 -2.58
N GLY A 61 -10.95 9.44 -2.25
CA GLY A 61 -12.03 10.16 -2.91
C GLY A 61 -12.21 11.61 -2.46
N ASP A 62 -11.68 11.96 -1.29
CA ASP A 62 -11.74 13.32 -0.71
C ASP A 62 -10.36 13.99 -0.74
N LYS A 63 -10.30 15.21 -1.28
CA LYS A 63 -9.03 15.94 -1.45
C LYS A 63 -8.37 16.32 -0.12
N GLU A 64 -9.16 16.71 0.87
CA GLU A 64 -8.62 17.11 2.18
C GLU A 64 -8.14 15.89 2.94
N LEU A 65 -8.88 14.80 2.95
CA LEU A 65 -8.45 13.54 3.56
C LEU A 65 -7.21 12.97 2.89
N THR A 66 -7.14 13.01 1.54
CA THR A 66 -5.95 12.59 0.79
C THR A 66 -4.73 13.44 1.18
N LYS A 67 -4.88 14.75 1.34
CA LYS A 67 -3.80 15.65 1.76
C LYS A 67 -3.32 15.29 3.16
N MET A 68 -4.23 15.15 4.12
CA MET A 68 -3.89 14.74 5.50
C MET A 68 -3.15 13.40 5.51
N TRP A 69 -3.64 12.41 4.76
CA TRP A 69 -2.98 11.11 4.63
C TRP A 69 -1.55 11.22 4.07
N HIS A 70 -1.32 12.06 3.06
CA HIS A 70 0.03 12.31 2.54
C HIS A 70 0.95 12.97 3.58
N GLU A 71 0.45 13.89 4.38
CA GLU A 71 1.19 14.54 5.45
C GLU A 71 1.60 13.52 6.53
N ASP A 72 0.69 12.67 6.97
CA ASP A 72 0.98 11.59 7.92
C ASP A 72 2.01 10.58 7.38
N LEU A 73 1.86 10.17 6.12
CA LEU A 73 2.84 9.28 5.46
C LEU A 73 4.24 9.92 5.41
N LYS A 74 4.31 11.23 5.13
CA LYS A 74 5.58 11.95 5.09
C LYS A 74 6.23 12.00 6.47
N LEU A 75 5.47 12.23 7.52
CA LEU A 75 5.98 12.21 8.90
C LEU A 75 6.52 10.82 9.27
N MET A 76 5.74 9.75 9.01
CA MET A 76 6.15 8.38 9.32
C MET A 76 7.39 7.94 8.54
N SER A 77 7.42 8.18 7.23
CA SER A 77 8.55 7.82 6.37
C SER A 77 9.81 8.63 6.71
N GLY A 78 9.66 9.93 6.98
CA GLY A 78 10.74 10.79 7.42
C GLY A 78 11.37 10.29 8.71
N ARG A 79 10.55 9.97 9.72
CA ARG A 79 11.04 9.39 10.98
C ARG A 79 11.81 8.07 10.76
N ILE A 80 11.34 7.19 9.90
CA ILE A 80 12.05 5.94 9.60
C ILE A 80 13.43 6.23 8.99
N MET A 81 13.50 7.18 8.05
CA MET A 81 14.76 7.58 7.42
C MET A 81 15.72 8.21 8.43
N GLU A 82 15.24 9.10 9.29
CA GLU A 82 16.03 9.71 10.36
C GLU A 82 16.59 8.68 11.34
N MET A 83 15.76 7.72 11.77
CA MET A 83 16.20 6.65 12.67
C MET A 83 17.25 5.74 12.02
N ARG A 84 17.10 5.40 10.74
CA ARG A 84 18.10 4.64 9.99
C ARG A 84 19.44 5.39 9.92
N GLN A 85 19.40 6.67 9.54
CA GLN A 85 20.59 7.50 9.46
C GLN A 85 21.24 7.68 10.83
N GLY A 86 20.45 7.94 11.86
CA GLY A 86 20.92 8.06 13.23
C GLY A 86 21.59 6.80 13.75
N LEU A 87 21.03 5.62 13.43
CA LEU A 87 21.65 4.33 13.78
C LEU A 87 23.02 4.17 13.11
N VAL A 88 23.09 4.40 11.79
CA VAL A 88 24.37 4.30 11.05
C VAL A 88 25.42 5.26 11.60
N THR A 89 25.03 6.50 11.87
CA THR A 89 25.93 7.50 12.46
C THR A 89 26.45 7.05 13.83
N LYS A 90 25.57 6.59 14.71
CA LYS A 90 25.96 6.11 16.04
C LYS A 90 26.87 4.88 16.01
N LEU A 91 26.61 3.94 15.11
CA LEU A 91 27.49 2.78 14.94
C LEU A 91 28.90 3.18 14.49
N LYS A 92 29.02 4.15 13.58
CA LYS A 92 30.31 4.71 13.16
C LYS A 92 31.01 5.43 14.31
N ASP A 93 30.31 6.27 15.06
CA ASP A 93 30.85 6.98 16.22
C ASP A 93 31.39 6.03 17.30
N LEU A 94 30.78 4.86 17.43
CA LEU A 94 31.19 3.78 18.33
C LEU A 94 32.33 2.90 17.78
N GLY A 95 32.89 3.24 16.61
CA GLY A 95 34.00 2.53 16.01
C GLY A 95 33.64 1.19 15.35
N SER A 96 32.39 1.02 14.89
CA SER A 96 32.03 -0.18 14.14
C SER A 96 32.81 -0.28 12.83
N GLU A 97 33.50 -1.42 12.64
CA GLU A 97 34.30 -1.70 11.44
C GLU A 97 33.45 -2.13 10.23
N HIS A 98 32.14 -2.34 10.42
CA HIS A 98 31.26 -2.76 9.33
C HIS A 98 30.81 -1.57 8.46
N SER A 99 30.62 -1.83 7.17
CA SER A 99 29.95 -0.88 6.25
C SER A 99 28.42 -0.98 6.43
N TRP A 100 27.84 0.11 6.83
CA TRP A 100 26.39 0.21 7.06
C TRP A 100 25.71 1.06 6.00
#